data_be6cd9eec88a945055bebb75ea9f1741
#
_entry.id   be6cd9eec88a945055bebb75ea9f1741
#
_cell.length_a   1.000
_cell.length_b   1.000
_cell.length_c   1.000
_cell.angle_alpha   90.00
_cell.angle_beta   90.00
_cell.angle_gamma   90.00
#
_symmetry.space_group_name_H-M   'P 1'
#
loop_
_entity.id
_entity.type
_entity.pdbx_description
1 polymer ?
#
loop_
_entity_poly.entity_id
_entity_poly.type
_entity_poly.pdbx_seq_one_letter_code
_entity_poly.pdbx_strand_id
1 'polypeptide(L)'
;MCIRDSIVCNSFSERISEANIDDCLENSEYVIDCSDNFETRKIINEYCFRTKKDLISGACIGWKGQIFNFKFSSLESPCYECLFEGLDEEDLSCRESSIFSPLAGLIGTFLAIETIKNILKLNYSEENFLEINSLTNEIKKRKMVINSFCKICSNK
;
A
#
# COMPACT_ATOMS: atom_id res chain seq x y z
N MET A 1 10.37 -14.96 15.90
CA MET A 1 9.79 -16.14 15.23
C MET A 1 8.44 -16.40 15.87
N CYS A 2 7.36 -16.08 15.17
CA CYS A 2 6.00 -16.31 15.70
C CYS A 2 5.68 -17.78 15.48
N ILE A 3 5.70 -18.58 16.53
CA ILE A 3 5.34 -19.99 16.49
C ILE A 3 3.80 -20.05 16.62
N ARG A 4 3.11 -19.92 15.51
CA ARG A 4 1.68 -20.21 15.43
C ARG A 4 1.50 -21.29 14.38
N ASP A 5 1.49 -22.53 14.82
CA ASP A 5 1.42 -23.75 13.99
C ASP A 5 0.14 -23.83 13.13
N SER A 6 -0.81 -22.91 13.33
CA SER A 6 -2.06 -22.82 12.59
C SER A 6 -2.01 -21.94 11.33
N ILE A 7 -0.88 -21.30 11.03
CA ILE A 7 -0.72 -20.40 9.88
C ILE A 7 0.44 -20.90 9.02
N VAL A 8 0.15 -21.16 7.75
CA VAL A 8 1.19 -21.51 6.76
C VAL A 8 1.78 -20.21 6.22
N CYS A 9 3.11 -20.05 6.39
CA CYS A 9 3.86 -18.93 5.84
C CYS A 9 4.75 -19.43 4.71
N ASN A 10 4.54 -18.92 3.50
CA ASN A 10 5.42 -19.13 2.36
C ASN A 10 6.32 -17.91 2.21
N SER A 11 7.62 -18.11 2.01
CA SER A 11 8.58 -17.04 1.81
C SER A 11 9.19 -17.11 0.43
N PHE A 12 9.31 -15.95 -0.22
CA PHE A 12 10.01 -15.78 -1.48
C PHE A 12 11.27 -14.95 -1.22
N SER A 13 12.42 -15.40 -1.67
CA SER A 13 13.73 -14.74 -1.44
C SER A 13 14.12 -13.79 -2.58
N GLU A 14 13.33 -13.73 -3.64
CA GLU A 14 13.59 -12.91 -4.80
C GLU A 14 12.92 -11.53 -4.69
N ARG A 15 13.52 -10.53 -5.33
CA ARG A 15 12.89 -9.22 -5.48
C ARG A 15 11.67 -9.35 -6.38
N ILE A 16 10.57 -8.72 -6.01
CA ILE A 16 9.37 -8.64 -6.85
C ILE A 16 9.69 -7.92 -8.15
N SER A 17 9.26 -8.49 -9.25
CA SER A 17 9.38 -7.99 -10.61
C SER A 17 8.15 -8.40 -11.43
N GLU A 18 7.99 -7.83 -12.62
CA GLU A 18 6.91 -8.21 -13.54
C GLU A 18 6.95 -9.70 -13.91
N ALA A 19 8.15 -10.33 -13.90
CA ALA A 19 8.33 -11.71 -14.28
C ALA A 19 7.88 -12.73 -13.22
N ASN A 20 7.89 -12.35 -11.92
CA ASN A 20 7.62 -13.28 -10.82
C ASN A 20 6.42 -12.90 -9.93
N ILE A 21 5.80 -11.75 -10.17
CA ILE A 21 4.72 -11.26 -9.31
C ILE A 21 3.49 -12.16 -9.33
N ASP A 22 3.18 -12.77 -10.47
CA ASP A 22 2.07 -13.72 -10.59
C ASP A 22 2.30 -14.92 -9.65
N ASP A 23 3.49 -15.54 -9.68
CA ASP A 23 3.84 -16.68 -8.82
C ASP A 23 3.76 -16.33 -7.33
N CYS A 24 4.14 -15.09 -6.98
CA CYS A 24 4.13 -14.64 -5.59
C CYS A 24 2.73 -14.33 -5.06
N LEU A 25 1.84 -13.77 -5.89
CA LEU A 25 0.59 -13.16 -5.44
C LEU A 25 -0.68 -13.80 -6.01
N GLU A 26 -0.63 -14.78 -6.92
CA GLU A 26 -1.83 -15.33 -7.58
C GLU A 26 -2.86 -15.86 -6.59
N ASN A 27 -2.42 -16.52 -5.50
CA ASN A 27 -3.28 -17.11 -4.49
C ASN A 27 -3.68 -16.16 -3.35
N SER A 28 -3.29 -14.88 -3.42
CA SER A 28 -3.62 -13.89 -2.40
C SER A 28 -4.91 -13.15 -2.73
N GLU A 29 -5.82 -12.97 -1.77
CA GLU A 29 -7.01 -12.13 -1.92
C GLU A 29 -6.70 -10.66 -1.60
N TYR A 30 -5.79 -10.41 -0.68
CA TYR A 30 -5.35 -9.07 -0.24
C TYR A 30 -3.84 -8.98 -0.35
N VAL A 31 -3.36 -7.83 -0.78
CA VAL A 31 -1.93 -7.54 -0.87
C VAL A 31 -1.59 -6.39 0.08
N ILE A 32 -0.54 -6.59 0.90
CA ILE A 32 -0.02 -5.55 1.78
C ILE A 32 1.36 -5.19 1.27
N ASP A 33 1.51 -3.94 0.85
CA ASP A 33 2.78 -3.39 0.37
C ASP A 33 3.47 -2.58 1.46
N CYS A 34 4.64 -3.05 1.88
CA CYS A 34 5.54 -2.39 2.82
C CYS A 34 6.90 -2.10 2.17
N SER A 35 6.98 -2.09 0.85
CA SER A 35 8.23 -1.83 0.14
C SER A 35 8.69 -0.38 0.34
N ASP A 36 9.98 -0.14 0.15
CA ASP A 36 10.63 1.14 0.37
C ASP A 36 11.06 1.85 -0.93
N ASN A 37 10.62 1.32 -2.07
CA ASN A 37 10.99 1.85 -3.38
C ASN A 37 9.79 1.93 -4.33
N PHE A 38 9.82 2.95 -5.20
CA PHE A 38 8.72 3.24 -6.13
C PHE A 38 8.51 2.19 -7.20
N GLU A 39 9.59 1.63 -7.73
CA GLU A 39 9.53 0.59 -8.77
C GLU A 39 8.68 -0.59 -8.29
N THR A 40 9.00 -1.14 -7.13
CA THR A 40 8.24 -2.25 -6.55
C THR A 40 6.77 -1.86 -6.29
N ARG A 41 6.52 -0.64 -5.77
CA ARG A 41 5.16 -0.15 -5.54
C ARG A 41 4.34 -0.04 -6.81
N LYS A 42 4.94 0.45 -7.91
CA LYS A 42 4.28 0.54 -9.22
C LYS A 42 3.93 -0.85 -9.77
N ILE A 43 4.86 -1.79 -9.71
CA ILE A 43 4.63 -3.18 -10.15
C ILE A 43 3.49 -3.81 -9.36
N ILE A 44 3.49 -3.70 -8.03
CA ILE A 44 2.45 -4.25 -7.16
C ILE A 44 1.09 -3.57 -7.45
N ASN A 45 1.06 -2.25 -7.59
CA ASN A 45 -0.15 -1.49 -7.88
C ASN A 45 -0.79 -1.92 -9.21
N GLU A 46 0.01 -2.03 -10.27
CA GLU A 46 -0.47 -2.43 -11.59
C GLU A 46 -0.99 -3.87 -11.58
N TYR A 47 -0.27 -4.77 -10.94
CA TYR A 47 -0.72 -6.15 -10.76
C TYR A 47 -2.05 -6.22 -10.02
N CYS A 48 -2.17 -5.56 -8.86
CA CYS A 48 -3.38 -5.57 -8.04
C CYS A 48 -4.56 -4.95 -8.78
N PHE A 49 -4.33 -3.85 -9.52
CA PHE A 49 -5.36 -3.22 -10.35
C PHE A 49 -5.86 -4.15 -11.45
N ARG A 50 -4.96 -4.80 -12.18
CA ARG A 50 -5.27 -5.73 -13.27
C ARG A 50 -6.03 -6.97 -12.77
N THR A 51 -5.61 -7.52 -11.63
CA THR A 51 -6.19 -8.74 -11.06
C THR A 51 -7.35 -8.48 -10.10
N LYS A 52 -7.73 -7.21 -9.88
CA LYS A 52 -8.82 -6.79 -8.98
C LYS A 52 -8.62 -7.21 -7.53
N LYS A 53 -7.37 -7.32 -7.09
CA LYS A 53 -7.01 -7.61 -5.71
C LYS A 53 -6.88 -6.31 -4.92
N ASP A 54 -7.46 -6.25 -3.73
CA ASP A 54 -7.35 -5.07 -2.87
C ASP A 54 -5.91 -4.91 -2.35
N LEU A 55 -5.41 -3.67 -2.38
CA LEU A 55 -4.05 -3.33 -2.00
C LEU A 55 -4.06 -2.35 -0.82
N ILE A 56 -3.35 -2.69 0.25
CA ILE A 56 -3.09 -1.79 1.36
C ILE A 56 -1.60 -1.47 1.36
N SER A 57 -1.24 -0.20 1.12
CA SER A 57 0.16 0.23 1.01
C SER A 57 0.51 1.18 2.15
N GLY A 58 1.67 0.96 2.76
CA GLY A 58 2.21 1.79 3.84
C GLY A 58 3.57 2.39 3.50
N ALA A 59 3.78 3.64 3.90
CA ALA A 59 5.05 4.33 3.73
C ALA A 59 5.41 5.16 4.96
N CYS A 60 6.71 5.30 5.23
CA CYS A 60 7.25 6.15 6.27
C CYS A 60 8.37 7.02 5.72
N ILE A 61 8.34 8.33 6.00
CA ILE A 61 9.40 9.27 5.65
C ILE A 61 9.57 10.25 6.84
N GLY A 62 10.76 10.31 7.43
CA GLY A 62 11.02 11.14 8.60
C GLY A 62 10.05 10.82 9.75
N TRP A 63 9.22 11.79 10.12
CA TRP A 63 8.20 11.71 11.16
C TRP A 63 6.79 11.46 10.61
N LYS A 64 6.64 11.30 9.30
CA LYS A 64 5.34 11.11 8.65
C LYS A 64 5.17 9.68 8.17
N GLY A 65 4.01 9.11 8.45
CA GLY A 65 3.57 7.83 7.94
C GLY A 65 2.30 7.98 7.11
N GLN A 66 2.16 7.15 6.10
CA GLN A 66 1.03 7.16 5.18
C GLN A 66 0.52 5.75 4.97
N ILE A 67 -0.80 5.60 4.91
CA ILE A 67 -1.47 4.34 4.62
C ILE A 67 -2.52 4.59 3.54
N PHE A 68 -2.44 3.82 2.49
CA PHE A 68 -3.36 3.85 1.36
C PHE A 68 -4.13 2.54 1.31
N ASN A 69 -5.44 2.62 1.17
CA ASN A 69 -6.31 1.45 1.04
C ASN A 69 -7.00 1.52 -0.33
N PHE A 70 -6.47 0.79 -1.31
CA PHE A 70 -6.98 0.72 -2.66
C PHE A 70 -7.92 -0.47 -2.80
N LYS A 71 -9.19 -0.21 -3.08
CA LYS A 71 -10.23 -1.24 -3.26
C LYS A 71 -10.44 -1.53 -4.74
N PHE A 72 -9.51 -2.29 -5.33
CA PHE A 72 -9.58 -2.61 -6.76
C PHE A 72 -10.67 -3.63 -7.11
N SER A 73 -11.23 -4.31 -6.13
CA SER A 73 -12.47 -5.08 -6.26
C SER A 73 -13.68 -4.18 -6.61
N SER A 74 -13.60 -2.86 -6.31
CA SER A 74 -14.56 -1.83 -6.70
C SER A 74 -14.10 -1.09 -7.94
N LEU A 75 -15.06 -0.69 -8.80
CA LEU A 75 -14.77 0.05 -10.04
C LEU A 75 -14.37 1.52 -9.81
N GLU A 76 -14.57 2.06 -8.62
CA GLU A 76 -14.39 3.50 -8.31
C GLU A 76 -13.16 3.78 -7.45
N SER A 77 -12.23 2.83 -7.32
CA SER A 77 -11.01 3.05 -6.56
C SER A 77 -9.96 3.79 -7.38
N PRO A 78 -9.33 4.85 -6.85
CA PRO A 78 -8.07 5.36 -7.41
C PRO A 78 -6.98 4.30 -7.30
N CYS A 79 -5.88 4.48 -8.02
CA CYS A 79 -4.70 3.65 -7.90
C CYS A 79 -3.50 4.47 -7.42
N TYR A 80 -2.39 3.80 -7.12
CA TYR A 80 -1.17 4.46 -6.66
C TYR A 80 -0.68 5.52 -7.66
N GLU A 81 -0.75 5.24 -8.96
CA GLU A 81 -0.35 6.16 -10.02
C GLU A 81 -1.23 7.44 -10.05
N CYS A 82 -2.49 7.39 -9.61
CA CYS A 82 -3.32 8.60 -9.48
C CYS A 82 -2.73 9.64 -8.53
N LEU A 83 -1.95 9.21 -7.56
CA LEU A 83 -1.42 10.06 -6.49
C LEU A 83 0.02 10.52 -6.75
N PHE A 84 0.77 9.72 -7.51
CA PHE A 84 2.22 9.87 -7.65
C PHE A 84 2.67 9.95 -9.12
N GLU A 85 1.74 10.24 -10.05
CA GLU A 85 2.06 10.39 -11.47
C GLU A 85 3.12 11.48 -11.68
N GLY A 86 4.18 11.12 -12.42
CA GLY A 86 5.26 12.05 -12.78
C GLY A 86 6.28 12.29 -11.68
N LEU A 87 6.20 11.61 -10.54
CA LEU A 87 7.24 11.62 -9.54
C LEU A 87 8.26 10.51 -9.83
N ASP A 88 9.52 10.91 -10.01
CA ASP A 88 10.63 9.98 -10.19
C ASP A 88 11.24 9.56 -8.85
N GLU A 89 12.05 8.49 -8.85
CA GLU A 89 12.72 7.98 -7.65
C GLU A 89 13.64 9.05 -6.98
N GLU A 90 14.15 10.00 -7.75
CA GLU A 90 14.99 11.09 -7.25
C GLU A 90 14.19 12.10 -6.43
N ASP A 91 12.93 12.37 -6.79
CA ASP A 91 12.04 13.31 -6.10
C ASP A 91 11.56 12.79 -4.74
N LEU A 92 11.58 11.49 -4.56
CA LEU A 92 10.99 10.80 -3.41
C LEU A 92 11.99 9.88 -2.70
N SER A 93 13.30 10.08 -2.96
CA SER A 93 14.33 9.22 -2.39
C SER A 93 14.29 9.26 -0.86
N CYS A 94 13.80 8.19 -0.27
CA CYS A 94 13.94 7.92 1.17
C CYS A 94 15.41 7.79 1.59
N ARG A 95 16.35 7.81 0.65
CA ARG A 95 17.80 7.63 0.89
C ARG A 95 18.41 8.73 1.74
N GLU A 96 17.85 9.94 1.71
CA GLU A 96 18.34 11.06 2.50
C GLU A 96 17.49 11.35 3.76
N SER A 97 16.35 10.72 3.90
CA SER A 97 15.46 10.95 5.02
C SER A 97 15.54 9.80 6.01
N SER A 98 16.15 10.06 7.17
CA SER A 98 16.09 9.11 8.30
C SER A 98 14.62 8.82 8.64
N ILE A 99 14.29 7.57 8.95
CA ILE A 99 12.97 7.17 9.42
C ILE A 99 12.98 7.09 10.94
N PHE A 100 11.99 7.69 11.58
CA PHE A 100 11.76 7.47 13.00
C PHE A 100 11.24 6.04 13.22
N SER A 101 12.10 5.15 13.73
CA SER A 101 11.83 3.71 13.84
C SER A 101 10.52 3.34 14.52
N PRO A 102 10.07 4.01 15.63
CA PRO A 102 8.78 3.70 16.24
C PRO A 102 7.59 3.94 15.31
N LEU A 103 7.71 4.89 14.35
CA LEU A 103 6.67 5.16 13.36
C LEU A 103 6.44 3.97 12.43
N ALA A 104 7.49 3.26 12.04
CA ALA A 104 7.36 2.07 11.20
C ALA A 104 6.50 0.99 11.88
N GLY A 105 6.71 0.77 13.20
CA GLY A 105 5.87 -0.13 13.99
C GLY A 105 4.41 0.31 14.07
N LEU A 106 4.18 1.62 14.24
CA LEU A 106 2.84 2.20 14.26
C LEU A 106 2.12 2.00 12.92
N ILE A 107 2.79 2.30 11.80
CA ILE A 107 2.24 2.12 10.45
C ILE A 107 1.96 0.65 10.17
N GLY A 108 2.87 -0.28 10.54
CA GLY A 108 2.64 -1.71 10.40
C GLY A 108 1.40 -2.19 11.17
N THR A 109 1.16 -1.65 12.37
CA THR A 109 -0.03 -1.96 13.16
C THR A 109 -1.31 -1.45 12.46
N PHE A 110 -1.29 -0.24 11.91
CA PHE A 110 -2.43 0.29 11.16
C PHE A 110 -2.69 -0.49 9.88
N LEU A 111 -1.64 -0.91 9.15
CA LEU A 111 -1.79 -1.78 7.97
C LEU A 111 -2.51 -3.08 8.33
N ALA A 112 -2.11 -3.71 9.43
CA ALA A 112 -2.79 -4.92 9.92
C ALA A 112 -4.27 -4.64 10.28
N ILE A 113 -4.58 -3.52 10.93
CA ILE A 113 -5.95 -3.12 11.25
C ILE A 113 -6.77 -2.92 9.96
N GLU A 114 -6.27 -2.18 8.99
CA GLU A 114 -6.99 -1.94 7.73
C GLU A 114 -7.18 -3.24 6.94
N THR A 115 -6.20 -4.13 6.95
CA THR A 115 -6.31 -5.46 6.33
C THR A 115 -7.43 -6.28 6.98
N ILE A 116 -7.47 -6.35 8.31
CA ILE A 116 -8.52 -7.08 9.04
C ILE A 116 -9.90 -6.48 8.75
N LYS A 117 -10.02 -5.16 8.69
CA LYS A 117 -11.27 -4.50 8.31
C LYS A 117 -11.74 -4.88 6.91
N ASN A 118 -10.81 -4.95 5.94
CA ASN A 118 -11.13 -5.37 4.58
C ASN A 118 -11.59 -6.82 4.54
N ILE A 119 -10.89 -7.74 5.22
CA ILE A 119 -11.26 -9.16 5.32
C ILE A 119 -12.66 -9.32 5.94
N LEU A 120 -12.94 -8.57 7.00
CA LEU A 120 -14.24 -8.61 7.69
C LEU A 120 -15.32 -7.77 7.00
N LYS A 121 -15.00 -7.11 5.89
CA LYS A 121 -15.89 -6.20 5.13
C LYS A 121 -16.50 -5.09 5.99
N LEU A 122 -15.72 -4.60 6.96
CA LEU A 122 -16.09 -3.51 7.86
C LEU A 122 -15.80 -2.17 7.17
N ASN A 123 -16.76 -1.65 6.43
CA ASN A 123 -16.65 -0.37 5.72
C ASN A 123 -17.25 0.76 6.56
N TYR A 124 -16.43 1.43 7.35
CA TYR A 124 -16.90 2.55 8.20
C TYR A 124 -16.67 3.94 7.59
N SER A 125 -15.89 4.06 6.52
CA SER A 125 -15.52 5.35 5.98
C SER A 125 -15.22 5.26 4.48
N GLU A 126 -15.58 6.32 3.74
CA GLU A 126 -15.12 6.53 2.36
C GLU A 126 -13.67 7.04 2.30
N GLU A 127 -13.13 7.44 3.44
CA GLU A 127 -11.75 7.89 3.56
C GLU A 127 -10.82 6.70 3.51
N ASN A 128 -10.00 6.66 2.50
CA ASN A 128 -9.12 5.53 2.16
C ASN A 128 -7.63 5.90 2.21
N PHE A 129 -7.31 7.10 2.71
CA PHE A 129 -5.96 7.59 2.97
C PHE A 129 -5.84 8.07 4.41
N LEU A 130 -4.84 7.55 5.11
CA LEU A 130 -4.49 7.94 6.47
C LEU A 130 -3.07 8.52 6.47
N GLU A 131 -2.93 9.73 6.98
CA GLU A 131 -1.64 10.38 7.24
C GLU A 131 -1.44 10.53 8.73
N ILE A 132 -0.28 10.12 9.21
CA ILE A 132 0.14 10.24 10.60
C ILE A 132 1.40 11.10 10.67
N ASN A 133 1.35 12.17 11.46
CA ASN A 133 2.53 12.94 11.82
C ASN A 133 2.90 12.64 13.28
N SER A 134 3.94 11.82 13.48
CA SER A 134 4.36 11.41 14.82
C SER A 134 5.06 12.49 15.62
N LEU A 135 5.51 13.58 14.97
CA LEU A 135 6.09 14.73 15.66
C LEU A 135 5.01 15.58 16.36
N THR A 136 3.86 15.76 15.68
CA THR A 136 2.75 16.57 16.21
C THR A 136 1.63 15.73 16.80
N ASN A 137 1.70 14.40 16.71
CA ASN A 137 0.65 13.44 17.08
C ASN A 137 -0.66 13.65 16.31
N GLU A 138 -0.61 14.24 15.13
CA GLU A 138 -1.79 14.43 14.29
C GLU A 138 -2.06 13.21 13.41
N ILE A 139 -3.33 12.83 13.32
CA ILE A 139 -3.83 11.80 12.42
C ILE A 139 -4.89 12.44 11.52
N LYS A 140 -4.66 12.38 10.21
CA LYS A 140 -5.59 12.93 9.20
C LYS A 140 -6.07 11.82 8.30
N LYS A 141 -7.39 11.77 8.09
CA LYS A 141 -8.02 10.90 7.11
C LYS A 141 -8.48 11.73 5.94
N ARG A 142 -8.37 11.17 4.74
CA ARG A 142 -8.80 11.82 3.50
C ARG A 142 -9.35 10.78 2.53
N LYS A 143 -10.20 11.24 1.62
CA LYS A 143 -10.64 10.47 0.47
C LYS A 143 -9.66 10.71 -0.68
N MET A 144 -9.11 9.63 -1.23
CA MET A 144 -8.33 9.69 -2.47
C MET A 144 -9.29 9.85 -3.66
N VAL A 145 -8.86 10.62 -4.65
CA VAL A 145 -9.65 10.91 -5.87
C VAL A 145 -8.97 10.28 -7.08
N ILE A 146 -9.78 9.76 -7.99
CA ILE A 146 -9.28 9.23 -9.27
C ILE A 146 -8.78 10.39 -10.13
N ASN A 147 -7.58 10.27 -10.65
CA ASN A 147 -7.08 11.15 -11.70
C ASN A 147 -7.65 10.69 -13.05
N SER A 148 -8.45 11.55 -13.69
CA SER A 148 -9.07 11.25 -14.98
C SER A 148 -8.08 11.00 -16.13
N PHE A 149 -6.83 11.42 -15.96
CA PHE A 149 -5.74 11.22 -16.92
C PHE A 149 -4.78 10.09 -16.54
N CYS A 150 -5.06 9.35 -15.47
CA CYS A 150 -4.20 8.29 -14.99
C CYS A 150 -4.01 7.19 -16.05
N LYS A 151 -2.76 6.85 -16.36
CA LYS A 151 -2.41 5.85 -17.39
C LYS A 151 -2.88 4.44 -17.06
N ILE A 152 -3.08 4.13 -15.77
CA ILE A 152 -3.47 2.79 -15.31
C ILE A 152 -4.99 2.67 -15.18
N CYS A 153 -5.65 3.60 -14.51
CA CYS A 153 -7.06 3.42 -14.12
C CYS A 153 -8.05 4.31 -14.86
N SER A 154 -7.63 5.25 -15.73
CA SER A 154 -8.56 6.09 -16.50
C SER A 154 -9.22 5.39 -17.69
N ASN A 155 -8.63 4.30 -18.19
CA ASN A 155 -9.15 3.52 -19.31
C ASN A 155 -10.05 2.36 -18.83
N LYS A 156 -11.04 2.66 -18.02
CA LYS A 156 -12.06 1.67 -17.60
C LYS A 156 -13.22 1.63 -18.57
#